data_ac5a5c6e7cc52fddd19ce151363f1d9c
#
_entry.id   ac5a5c6e7cc52fddd19ce151363f1d9c
#
_cell.length_a   1.000
_cell.length_b   1.000
_cell.length_c   1.000
_cell.angle_alpha   90.00
_cell.angle_beta   90.00
_cell.angle_gamma   90.00
#
_symmetry.space_group_name_H-M   'P 1'
#
loop_
_entity.id
_entity.type
_entity.pdbx_description
1 polymer ?
#
loop_
_entity_poly.entity_id
_entity_poly.type
_entity_poly.pdbx_seq_one_letter_code
_entity_poly.pdbx_strand_id
1 'polypeptide(L)'
;MGAIYKRELSGYFNSAIGYVVLAVYYFFSGLFFYLYCFYRDSASLGYVFANMFYIVMFIIPVLTMKTFSEERRQKTDQALLTSPVSLTEIVLGKFLGAFTIYGLCCAIFLVYGVVISFFAQPQWSVVLCTLLGMLLLGMAIIAMNIFISSLTESMVVAAVIGMAAGLVIDTMSSFSKLVPIQWVQFILEKIDFLNYYTNFTYGILSIVDVIFFLSVTGLFLFFTVRVLERRRWS
;
A
#
# COMPACT_ATOMS: atom_id res chain seq x y z
N MET A 1 15.74 -15.72 0.73
CA MET A 1 14.99 -14.47 0.47
C MET A 1 15.04 -14.02 -0.99
N GLY A 2 16.21 -13.79 -1.63
CA GLY A 2 16.31 -13.27 -3.00
C GLY A 2 15.63 -14.10 -4.09
N ALA A 3 15.69 -15.43 -4.00
CA ALA A 3 15.03 -16.32 -4.96
C ALA A 3 13.49 -16.20 -4.92
N ILE A 4 12.91 -16.06 -3.72
CA ILE A 4 11.46 -15.87 -3.53
C ILE A 4 11.04 -14.52 -4.10
N TYR A 5 11.76 -13.46 -3.77
CA TYR A 5 11.52 -12.12 -4.31
C TYR A 5 11.53 -12.11 -5.86
N LYS A 6 12.56 -12.72 -6.48
CA LYS A 6 12.67 -12.79 -7.93
C LYS A 6 11.52 -13.60 -8.57
N ARG A 7 11.11 -14.68 -7.92
CA ARG A 7 9.96 -15.50 -8.35
C ARG A 7 8.66 -14.68 -8.29
N GLU A 8 8.41 -13.99 -7.19
CA GLU A 8 7.21 -13.16 -7.02
C GLU A 8 7.19 -12.01 -8.04
N LEU A 9 8.30 -11.29 -8.18
CA LEU A 9 8.40 -10.19 -9.14
C LEU A 9 8.16 -10.68 -10.58
N SER A 10 8.79 -11.80 -10.97
CA SER A 10 8.53 -12.44 -12.27
C SER A 10 7.07 -12.85 -12.42
N GLY A 11 6.43 -13.35 -11.34
CA GLY A 11 5.02 -13.70 -11.32
C GLY A 11 4.09 -12.52 -11.61
N TYR A 12 4.40 -11.32 -11.11
CA TYR A 12 3.64 -10.12 -11.44
C TYR A 12 3.80 -9.70 -12.91
N PHE A 13 5.01 -9.73 -13.45
CA PHE A 13 5.25 -9.37 -14.85
C PHE A 13 4.80 -10.45 -15.86
N ASN A 14 4.70 -11.69 -15.47
CA ASN A 14 4.18 -12.77 -16.32
C ASN A 14 2.64 -12.93 -16.21
N SER A 15 1.99 -12.16 -15.34
CA SER A 15 0.54 -12.17 -15.17
C SER A 15 -0.08 -10.84 -15.60
N ALA A 16 -1.33 -10.90 -16.09
CA ALA A 16 -2.08 -9.70 -16.44
C ALA A 16 -2.27 -8.72 -15.26
N ILE A 17 -2.27 -9.22 -14.01
CA ILE A 17 -2.59 -8.40 -12.82
C ILE A 17 -1.56 -7.28 -12.63
N GLY A 18 -0.26 -7.54 -12.79
CA GLY A 18 0.75 -6.50 -12.65
C GLY A 18 0.58 -5.36 -13.64
N TYR A 19 0.31 -5.68 -14.90
CA TYR A 19 0.07 -4.68 -15.95
C TYR A 19 -1.24 -3.93 -15.76
N VAL A 20 -2.32 -4.62 -15.35
CA VAL A 20 -3.61 -3.98 -15.07
C VAL A 20 -3.48 -2.99 -13.91
N VAL A 21 -2.80 -3.37 -12.83
CA VAL A 21 -2.55 -2.49 -11.69
C VAL A 21 -1.77 -1.25 -12.11
N LEU A 22 -0.68 -1.41 -12.87
CA LEU A 22 0.10 -0.28 -13.40
C LEU A 22 -0.75 0.62 -14.32
N ALA A 23 -1.51 0.03 -15.23
CA ALA A 23 -2.35 0.76 -16.18
C ALA A 23 -3.44 1.58 -15.45
N VAL A 24 -4.15 0.96 -14.50
CA VAL A 24 -5.21 1.64 -13.73
C VAL A 24 -4.61 2.74 -12.86
N TYR A 25 -3.48 2.48 -12.20
CA TYR A 25 -2.80 3.47 -11.38
C TYR A 25 -2.35 4.68 -12.21
N TYR A 26 -1.71 4.44 -13.35
CA TYR A 26 -1.24 5.50 -14.24
C TYR A 26 -2.39 6.28 -14.89
N PHE A 27 -3.50 5.59 -15.21
CA PHE A 27 -4.70 6.24 -15.73
C PHE A 27 -5.26 7.25 -14.72
N PHE A 28 -5.52 6.82 -13.48
CA PHE A 28 -6.07 7.71 -12.46
C PHE A 28 -5.08 8.82 -12.04
N SER A 29 -3.80 8.50 -11.90
CA SER A 29 -2.80 9.50 -11.57
C SER A 29 -2.68 10.55 -12.66
N GLY A 30 -2.71 10.16 -13.95
CA GLY A 30 -2.69 11.07 -15.09
C GLY A 30 -3.96 11.92 -15.18
N LEU A 31 -5.12 11.31 -14.90
CA LEU A 31 -6.40 12.03 -14.86
C LEU A 31 -6.39 13.11 -13.76
N PHE A 32 -5.96 12.77 -12.54
CA PHE A 32 -5.86 13.75 -11.47
C PHE A 32 -4.77 14.81 -11.76
N PHE A 33 -3.64 14.41 -12.35
CA PHE A 33 -2.61 15.34 -12.76
C PHE A 33 -3.16 16.36 -13.77
N TYR A 34 -3.90 15.91 -14.78
CA TYR A 34 -4.55 16.80 -15.75
C TYR A 34 -5.55 17.73 -15.07
N LEU A 35 -6.46 17.21 -14.23
CA LEU A 35 -7.51 18.00 -13.59
C LEU A 35 -6.98 19.04 -12.61
N TYR A 36 -5.95 18.73 -11.83
CA TYR A 36 -5.47 19.60 -10.77
C TYR A 36 -4.31 20.50 -11.20
N CYS A 37 -3.44 20.02 -12.10
CA CYS A 37 -2.29 20.81 -12.53
C CYS A 37 -2.57 21.61 -13.81
N PHE A 38 -3.16 21.02 -14.86
CA PHE A 38 -3.42 21.73 -16.11
C PHE A 38 -4.75 22.49 -16.10
N TYR A 39 -5.84 21.87 -15.70
CA TYR A 39 -7.16 22.51 -15.75
C TYR A 39 -7.32 23.62 -14.70
N ARG A 40 -6.67 23.51 -13.54
CA ARG A 40 -6.71 24.52 -12.46
C ARG A 40 -5.48 25.43 -12.40
N ASP A 41 -4.56 25.33 -13.35
CA ASP A 41 -3.30 26.11 -13.41
C ASP A 41 -2.51 26.09 -12.07
N SER A 42 -2.45 24.93 -11.42
CA SER A 42 -1.78 24.78 -10.14
C SER A 42 -0.48 23.98 -10.29
N ALA A 43 0.63 24.56 -9.87
CA ALA A 43 1.92 23.87 -9.83
C ALA A 43 2.04 22.87 -8.66
N SER A 44 1.01 22.73 -7.82
CA SER A 44 1.04 21.88 -6.64
C SER A 44 0.52 20.46 -6.93
N LEU A 45 1.37 19.45 -6.74
CA LEU A 45 0.98 18.04 -6.81
C LEU A 45 0.19 17.55 -5.56
N GLY A 46 0.05 18.37 -4.52
CA GLY A 46 -0.57 17.97 -3.25
C GLY A 46 -1.98 17.39 -3.43
N TYR A 47 -2.82 18.01 -4.26
CA TYR A 47 -4.17 17.50 -4.55
C TYR A 47 -4.17 16.19 -5.34
N VAL A 48 -3.18 15.99 -6.23
CA VAL A 48 -3.03 14.73 -6.96
C VAL A 48 -2.71 13.59 -5.97
N PHE A 49 -1.76 13.81 -5.10
CA PHE A 49 -1.38 12.84 -4.07
C PHE A 49 -2.54 12.55 -3.08
N ALA A 50 -3.27 13.59 -2.65
CA ALA A 50 -4.41 13.41 -1.75
C ALA A 50 -5.51 12.53 -2.35
N ASN A 51 -5.81 12.68 -3.65
CA ASN A 51 -6.78 11.82 -4.33
C ASN A 51 -6.25 10.42 -4.60
N MET A 52 -4.93 10.27 -4.82
CA MET A 52 -4.32 8.96 -5.01
C MET A 52 -4.33 8.11 -3.73
N PHE A 53 -4.48 8.70 -2.54
CA PHE A 53 -4.73 7.97 -1.30
C PHE A 53 -5.90 6.99 -1.44
N TYR A 54 -7.04 7.44 -1.96
CA TYR A 54 -8.21 6.58 -2.17
C TYR A 54 -7.95 5.48 -3.20
N ILE A 55 -7.29 5.82 -4.31
CA ILE A 55 -6.96 4.85 -5.36
C ILE A 55 -6.05 3.74 -4.82
N VAL A 56 -5.09 4.08 -4.00
CA VAL A 56 -4.17 3.13 -3.35
C VAL A 56 -4.93 2.13 -2.47
N MET A 57 -5.95 2.58 -1.73
CA MET A 57 -6.81 1.72 -0.90
C MET A 57 -7.54 0.63 -1.70
N PHE A 58 -7.85 0.88 -2.97
CA PHE A 58 -8.50 -0.09 -3.87
C PHE A 58 -7.51 -0.92 -4.69
N ILE A 59 -6.42 -0.32 -5.15
CA ILE A 59 -5.46 -0.99 -6.03
C ILE A 59 -4.60 -2.00 -5.27
N ILE A 60 -4.14 -1.68 -4.07
CA ILE A 60 -3.26 -2.57 -3.29
C ILE A 60 -3.94 -3.90 -2.95
N PRO A 61 -5.21 -3.98 -2.51
CA PRO A 61 -5.89 -5.26 -2.32
C PRO A 61 -5.92 -6.13 -3.58
N VAL A 62 -6.14 -5.53 -4.76
CA VAL A 62 -6.10 -6.25 -6.04
C VAL A 62 -4.68 -6.76 -6.36
N LEU A 63 -3.66 -5.94 -6.09
CA LEU A 63 -2.26 -6.33 -6.27
C LEU A 63 -1.87 -7.53 -5.39
N THR A 64 -2.31 -7.52 -4.13
CA THR A 64 -1.87 -8.48 -3.11
C THR A 64 -2.80 -9.67 -2.92
N MET A 65 -4.00 -9.66 -3.53
CA MET A 65 -5.04 -10.68 -3.30
C MET A 65 -4.54 -12.11 -3.53
N LYS A 66 -3.64 -12.33 -4.50
CA LYS A 66 -3.16 -13.67 -4.86
C LYS A 66 -1.90 -14.11 -4.09
N THR A 67 -1.30 -13.24 -3.29
CA THR A 67 0.02 -13.48 -2.69
C THR A 67 0.11 -14.78 -1.89
N PHE A 68 -0.90 -15.10 -1.07
CA PHE A 68 -1.01 -16.35 -0.32
C PHE A 68 -2.27 -17.15 -0.67
N SER A 69 -3.38 -16.48 -1.00
CA SER A 69 -4.67 -17.17 -1.25
C SER A 69 -4.63 -18.07 -2.48
N GLU A 70 -3.88 -17.71 -3.52
CA GLU A 70 -3.70 -18.53 -4.72
C GLU A 70 -2.90 -19.81 -4.42
N GLU A 71 -1.76 -19.69 -3.71
CA GLU A 71 -0.94 -20.84 -3.31
C GLU A 71 -1.73 -21.80 -2.42
N ARG A 72 -2.54 -21.25 -1.52
CA ARG A 72 -3.41 -22.03 -0.64
C ARG A 72 -4.50 -22.77 -1.42
N ARG A 73 -5.15 -22.10 -2.37
CA ARG A 73 -6.17 -22.73 -3.23
C ARG A 73 -5.60 -23.86 -4.06
N GLN A 74 -4.35 -23.70 -4.55
CA GLN A 74 -3.66 -24.69 -5.35
C GLN A 74 -2.94 -25.76 -4.50
N LYS A 75 -2.97 -25.65 -3.16
CA LYS A 75 -2.26 -26.50 -2.19
C LYS A 75 -0.73 -26.53 -2.41
N THR A 76 -0.17 -25.52 -3.08
CA THR A 76 1.28 -25.37 -3.29
C THR A 76 1.98 -24.75 -2.08
N ASP A 77 1.22 -24.18 -1.14
CA ASP A 77 1.70 -23.68 0.14
C ASP A 77 2.40 -24.77 0.97
N GLN A 78 1.95 -26.04 0.89
CA GLN A 78 2.58 -27.15 1.59
C GLN A 78 4.05 -27.36 1.18
N ALA A 79 4.33 -27.29 -0.13
CA ALA A 79 5.70 -27.39 -0.64
C ALA A 79 6.56 -26.19 -0.17
N LEU A 80 5.97 -25.02 -0.05
CA LEU A 80 6.65 -23.82 0.45
C LEU A 80 6.95 -23.92 1.97
N LEU A 81 5.99 -24.42 2.74
CA LEU A 81 6.11 -24.57 4.20
C LEU A 81 7.09 -25.69 4.62
N THR A 82 7.29 -26.71 3.76
CA THR A 82 8.26 -27.81 3.97
C THR A 82 9.65 -27.47 3.44
N SER A 83 9.81 -26.36 2.72
CA SER A 83 11.12 -25.95 2.19
C SER A 83 12.08 -25.52 3.32
N PRO A 84 13.41 -25.66 3.14
CA PRO A 84 14.41 -25.27 4.15
C PRO A 84 14.61 -23.74 4.25
N VAL A 85 13.57 -22.97 3.94
CA VAL A 85 13.56 -21.49 4.00
C VAL A 85 12.78 -21.03 5.23
N SER A 86 13.23 -19.97 5.90
CA SER A 86 12.51 -19.41 7.03
C SER A 86 11.20 -18.75 6.60
N LEU A 87 10.15 -18.88 7.42
CA LEU A 87 8.83 -18.27 7.13
C LEU A 87 8.92 -16.75 7.00
N THR A 88 9.80 -16.13 7.77
CA THR A 88 10.08 -14.69 7.68
C THR A 88 10.65 -14.30 6.32
N GLU A 89 11.54 -15.10 5.75
CA GLU A 89 12.07 -14.86 4.41
C GLU A 89 11.01 -15.02 3.31
N ILE A 90 10.06 -15.93 3.51
CA ILE A 90 8.94 -16.11 2.58
C ILE A 90 8.06 -14.87 2.60
N VAL A 91 7.63 -14.43 3.79
CA VAL A 91 6.75 -13.27 3.96
C VAL A 91 7.43 -12.00 3.44
N LEU A 92 8.68 -11.78 3.82
CA LEU A 92 9.44 -10.60 3.34
C LEU A 92 9.69 -10.63 1.84
N GLY A 93 9.96 -11.79 1.24
CA GLY A 93 10.16 -11.92 -0.20
C GLY A 93 8.89 -11.55 -0.99
N LYS A 94 7.73 -12.03 -0.53
CA LYS A 94 6.42 -11.69 -1.11
C LYS A 94 6.04 -10.22 -0.91
N PHE A 95 6.26 -9.70 0.29
CA PHE A 95 6.05 -8.30 0.61
C PHE A 95 6.89 -7.38 -0.30
N LEU A 96 8.19 -7.64 -0.43
CA LEU A 96 9.08 -6.84 -1.27
C LEU A 96 8.71 -6.95 -2.75
N GLY A 97 8.22 -8.11 -3.23
CA GLY A 97 7.72 -8.27 -4.59
C GLY A 97 6.55 -7.34 -4.89
N ALA A 98 5.53 -7.33 -4.02
CA ALA A 98 4.38 -6.43 -4.15
C ALA A 98 4.78 -4.96 -3.98
N PHE A 99 5.66 -4.66 -3.01
CA PHE A 99 6.15 -3.30 -2.76
C PHE A 99 6.96 -2.74 -3.94
N THR A 100 7.71 -3.57 -4.66
CA THR A 100 8.44 -3.14 -5.86
C THR A 100 7.48 -2.72 -6.98
N ILE A 101 6.42 -3.49 -7.23
CA ILE A 101 5.40 -3.11 -8.22
C ILE A 101 4.72 -1.79 -7.82
N TYR A 102 4.37 -1.65 -6.54
CA TYR A 102 3.81 -0.40 -6.04
C TYR A 102 4.79 0.78 -6.13
N GLY A 103 6.07 0.56 -5.88
CA GLY A 103 7.13 1.56 -6.07
C GLY A 103 7.24 2.02 -7.53
N LEU A 104 7.10 1.09 -8.49
CA LEU A 104 7.02 1.44 -9.92
C LEU A 104 5.77 2.28 -10.23
N CYS A 105 4.63 1.99 -9.60
CA CYS A 105 3.45 2.84 -9.70
C CYS A 105 3.75 4.27 -9.23
N CYS A 106 4.39 4.42 -8.08
CA CYS A 106 4.71 5.72 -7.49
C CYS A 106 5.79 6.49 -8.28
N ALA A 107 6.64 5.83 -9.05
CA ALA A 107 7.71 6.47 -9.83
C ALA A 107 7.17 7.51 -10.84
N ILE A 108 5.91 7.38 -11.29
CA ILE A 108 5.27 8.33 -12.22
C ILE A 108 5.22 9.76 -11.65
N PHE A 109 5.16 9.93 -10.32
CA PHE A 109 5.12 11.25 -9.70
C PHE A 109 6.41 12.03 -9.88
N LEU A 110 7.56 11.34 -10.00
CA LEU A 110 8.82 11.99 -10.37
C LEU A 110 8.73 12.56 -11.79
N VAL A 111 8.11 11.83 -12.71
CA VAL A 111 7.87 12.30 -14.08
C VAL A 111 6.96 13.53 -14.07
N TYR A 112 5.89 13.54 -13.28
CA TYR A 112 5.00 14.70 -13.16
C TYR A 112 5.74 15.91 -12.57
N GLY A 113 6.61 15.71 -11.57
CA GLY A 113 7.47 16.78 -11.04
C GLY A 113 8.37 17.39 -12.13
N VAL A 114 8.99 16.55 -12.97
CA VAL A 114 9.80 17.00 -14.11
C VAL A 114 8.94 17.74 -15.14
N VAL A 115 7.75 17.23 -15.47
CA VAL A 115 6.83 17.90 -16.43
C VAL A 115 6.45 19.30 -15.92
N ILE A 116 6.11 19.44 -14.63
CA ILE A 116 5.78 20.76 -14.05
C ILE A 116 6.99 21.70 -14.13
N SER A 117 8.21 21.20 -13.99
CA SER A 117 9.44 22.03 -14.04
C SER A 117 9.63 22.78 -15.38
N PHE A 118 8.97 22.32 -16.46
CA PHE A 118 8.99 23.04 -17.75
C PHE A 118 8.03 24.23 -17.82
N PHE A 119 7.01 24.26 -16.95
CA PHE A 119 5.97 25.31 -16.96
C PHE A 119 6.00 26.20 -15.73
N ALA A 120 6.42 25.66 -14.60
CA ALA A 120 6.45 26.35 -13.31
C ALA A 120 7.60 25.81 -12.45
N GLN A 121 7.87 26.45 -11.30
CA GLN A 121 8.85 25.95 -10.33
C GLN A 121 8.18 25.04 -9.31
N PRO A 122 8.28 23.70 -9.43
CA PRO A 122 7.73 22.79 -8.45
C PRO A 122 8.55 22.85 -7.14
N GLN A 123 7.88 22.73 -6.02
CA GLN A 123 8.55 22.59 -4.72
C GLN A 123 9.01 21.13 -4.56
N TRP A 124 10.22 20.81 -5.05
CA TRP A 124 10.76 19.46 -5.02
C TRP A 124 10.81 18.84 -3.63
N SER A 125 11.04 19.64 -2.58
CA SER A 125 11.00 19.18 -1.19
C SER A 125 9.63 18.61 -0.81
N VAL A 126 8.55 19.27 -1.22
CA VAL A 126 7.18 18.80 -0.99
C VAL A 126 6.89 17.54 -1.80
N VAL A 127 7.29 17.52 -3.10
CA VAL A 127 7.08 16.35 -3.98
C VAL A 127 7.78 15.11 -3.42
N LEU A 128 9.04 15.22 -3.00
CA LEU A 128 9.79 14.09 -2.44
C LEU A 128 9.25 13.65 -1.08
N CYS A 129 8.86 14.59 -0.22
CA CYS A 129 8.26 14.30 1.06
C CYS A 129 6.94 13.54 0.90
N THR A 130 6.07 14.01 0.00
CA THR A 130 4.77 13.37 -0.28
C THR A 130 4.94 12.00 -0.93
N LEU A 131 5.91 11.85 -1.85
CA LEU A 131 6.25 10.56 -2.45
C LEU A 131 6.68 9.55 -1.38
N LEU A 132 7.52 9.98 -0.42
CA LEU A 132 7.93 9.15 0.70
C LEU A 132 6.73 8.74 1.56
N GLY A 133 5.85 9.70 1.89
CA GLY A 133 4.62 9.41 2.63
C GLY A 133 3.72 8.40 1.91
N MET A 134 3.62 8.50 0.58
CA MET A 134 2.84 7.58 -0.24
C MET A 134 3.45 6.18 -0.27
N LEU A 135 4.78 6.06 -0.35
CA LEU A 135 5.48 4.78 -0.26
C LEU A 135 5.29 4.13 1.12
N LEU A 136 5.37 4.91 2.20
CA LEU A 136 5.15 4.42 3.57
C LEU A 136 3.70 3.96 3.77
N LEU A 137 2.74 4.74 3.31
CA LEU A 137 1.32 4.37 3.32
C LEU A 137 1.09 3.04 2.59
N GLY A 138 1.58 2.94 1.35
CA GLY A 138 1.43 1.72 0.55
C GLY A 138 2.10 0.51 1.19
N MET A 139 3.25 0.70 1.83
CA MET A 139 3.94 -0.34 2.57
C MET A 139 3.07 -0.92 3.71
N ALA A 140 2.42 -0.05 4.50
CA ALA A 140 1.52 -0.48 5.57
C ALA A 140 0.28 -1.19 5.03
N ILE A 141 -0.34 -0.67 3.96
CA ILE A 141 -1.52 -1.28 3.34
C ILE A 141 -1.17 -2.61 2.67
N ILE A 142 -0.01 -2.73 2.00
CA ILE A 142 0.47 -4.00 1.43
C ILE A 142 0.63 -5.04 2.52
N ALA A 143 1.29 -4.71 3.65
CA ALA A 143 1.49 -5.63 4.76
C ALA A 143 0.15 -6.13 5.35
N MET A 144 -0.81 -5.23 5.54
CA MET A 144 -2.15 -5.54 6.01
C MET A 144 -2.88 -6.49 5.04
N ASN A 145 -2.83 -6.21 3.74
CA ASN A 145 -3.50 -7.03 2.73
C ASN A 145 -2.83 -8.39 2.53
N ILE A 146 -1.52 -8.50 2.67
CA ILE A 146 -0.79 -9.78 2.71
C ILE A 146 -1.26 -10.61 3.89
N PHE A 147 -1.45 -10.01 5.07
CA PHE A 147 -2.04 -10.68 6.22
C PHE A 147 -3.44 -11.20 5.91
N ILE A 148 -4.32 -10.37 5.34
CA ILE A 148 -5.68 -10.78 4.93
C ILE A 148 -5.63 -11.93 3.91
N SER A 149 -4.76 -11.84 2.90
CA SER A 149 -4.56 -12.90 1.89
C SER A 149 -4.08 -14.21 2.53
N SER A 150 -3.32 -14.15 3.64
CA SER A 150 -2.88 -15.34 4.35
C SER A 150 -4.01 -16.05 5.11
N LEU A 151 -5.12 -15.38 5.42
CA LEU A 151 -6.25 -15.96 6.18
C LEU A 151 -7.26 -16.68 5.30
N THR A 152 -7.34 -16.39 4.01
CA THR A 152 -8.36 -16.91 3.09
C THR A 152 -7.77 -17.71 1.93
N GLU A 153 -8.54 -18.64 1.37
CA GLU A 153 -8.19 -19.41 0.16
C GLU A 153 -8.74 -18.77 -1.13
N SER A 154 -9.67 -17.83 -0.99
CA SER A 154 -10.28 -17.16 -2.13
C SER A 154 -9.62 -15.80 -2.39
N MET A 155 -9.06 -15.62 -3.57
CA MET A 155 -8.48 -14.33 -4.01
C MET A 155 -9.52 -13.21 -3.99
N VAL A 156 -10.77 -13.50 -4.39
CA VAL A 156 -11.86 -12.52 -4.42
C VAL A 156 -12.21 -12.06 -3.01
N VAL A 157 -12.33 -13.02 -2.08
CA VAL A 157 -12.61 -12.71 -0.66
C VAL A 157 -11.46 -11.90 -0.06
N ALA A 158 -10.20 -12.24 -0.36
CA ALA A 158 -9.05 -11.45 0.08
C ALA A 158 -9.11 -10.01 -0.42
N ALA A 159 -9.42 -9.80 -1.70
CA ALA A 159 -9.56 -8.46 -2.28
C ALA A 159 -10.70 -7.67 -1.64
N VAL A 160 -11.89 -8.27 -1.50
CA VAL A 160 -13.07 -7.61 -0.92
C VAL A 160 -12.82 -7.21 0.53
N ILE A 161 -12.28 -8.12 1.35
CA ILE A 161 -11.95 -7.81 2.76
C ILE A 161 -10.86 -6.72 2.83
N GLY A 162 -9.86 -6.77 1.95
CA GLY A 162 -8.83 -5.76 1.86
C GLY A 162 -9.36 -4.37 1.49
N MET A 163 -10.27 -4.29 0.51
CA MET A 163 -10.95 -3.05 0.15
C MET A 163 -11.83 -2.54 1.30
N ALA A 164 -12.59 -3.43 1.94
CA ALA A 164 -13.42 -3.08 3.11
C ALA A 164 -12.56 -2.54 4.27
N ALA A 165 -11.41 -3.16 4.55
CA ALA A 165 -10.47 -2.67 5.55
C ALA A 165 -9.91 -1.28 5.19
N GLY A 166 -9.59 -1.04 3.90
CA GLY A 166 -9.20 0.28 3.40
C GLY A 166 -10.28 1.34 3.62
N LEU A 167 -11.55 1.02 3.31
CA LEU A 167 -12.69 1.92 3.56
C LEU A 167 -12.90 2.20 5.06
N VAL A 168 -12.70 1.21 5.92
CA VAL A 168 -12.78 1.41 7.38
C VAL A 168 -11.67 2.37 7.83
N ILE A 169 -10.45 2.22 7.33
CA ILE A 169 -9.33 3.12 7.64
C ILE A 169 -9.65 4.55 7.21
N ASP A 170 -10.19 4.74 6.01
CA ASP A 170 -10.55 6.06 5.48
C ASP A 170 -11.67 6.73 6.32
N THR A 171 -12.70 5.96 6.68
CA THR A 171 -13.83 6.49 7.44
C THR A 171 -13.51 6.75 8.91
N MET A 172 -12.40 6.21 9.46
CA MET A 172 -12.01 6.42 10.85
C MET A 172 -11.85 7.89 11.22
N SER A 173 -11.29 8.71 10.33
CA SER A 173 -11.14 10.16 10.56
C SER A 173 -12.49 10.89 10.70
N SER A 174 -13.51 10.44 9.98
CA SER A 174 -14.86 10.98 10.03
C SER A 174 -15.61 10.49 11.27
N PHE A 175 -15.43 9.23 11.64
CA PHE A 175 -16.04 8.66 12.84
C PHE A 175 -15.46 9.23 14.14
N SER A 176 -14.17 9.56 14.20
CA SER A 176 -13.56 10.14 15.38
C SER A 176 -14.26 11.45 15.80
N LYS A 177 -14.71 12.24 14.84
CA LYS A 177 -15.42 13.51 15.07
C LYS A 177 -16.87 13.34 15.51
N LEU A 178 -17.49 12.18 15.27
CA LEU A 178 -18.90 11.90 15.60
C LEU A 178 -19.07 11.27 16.99
N VAL A 179 -18.02 10.67 17.53
CA VAL A 179 -18.08 9.97 18.82
C VAL A 179 -17.90 10.97 19.96
N PRO A 180 -18.88 11.14 20.88
CA PRO A 180 -18.81 12.09 21.97
C PRO A 180 -17.90 11.65 23.14
N ILE A 181 -17.31 10.44 23.04
CA ILE A 181 -16.49 9.84 24.12
C ILE A 181 -15.02 10.16 23.87
N GLN A 182 -14.42 11.01 24.68
CA GLN A 182 -13.04 11.50 24.53
C GLN A 182 -11.99 10.37 24.40
N TRP A 183 -12.12 9.30 25.19
CA TRP A 183 -11.18 8.18 25.15
C TRP A 183 -11.20 7.42 23.79
N VAL A 184 -12.39 7.24 23.23
CA VAL A 184 -12.56 6.57 21.93
C VAL A 184 -12.03 7.48 20.82
N GLN A 185 -12.35 8.78 20.89
CA GLN A 185 -11.82 9.76 19.95
C GLN A 185 -10.29 9.75 19.94
N PHE A 186 -9.65 9.79 21.11
CA PHE A 186 -8.19 9.75 21.22
C PHE A 186 -7.58 8.49 20.58
N ILE A 187 -8.19 7.31 20.76
CA ILE A 187 -7.71 6.06 20.15
C ILE A 187 -7.89 6.10 18.63
N LEU A 188 -9.05 6.55 18.13
CA LEU A 188 -9.33 6.63 16.70
C LEU A 188 -8.39 7.63 15.99
N GLU A 189 -8.11 8.77 16.59
CA GLU A 189 -7.15 9.75 16.06
C GLU A 189 -5.72 9.20 15.98
N LYS A 190 -5.35 8.30 16.91
CA LYS A 190 -4.03 7.64 16.90
C LYS A 190 -3.90 6.54 15.84
N ILE A 191 -4.99 6.06 15.27
CA ILE A 191 -5.00 5.01 14.23
C ILE A 191 -5.34 5.62 12.85
N ASP A 192 -5.56 6.92 12.77
CA ASP A 192 -5.98 7.61 11.55
C ASP A 192 -4.84 7.75 10.53
N PHE A 193 -4.82 6.87 9.55
CA PHE A 193 -3.84 6.88 8.45
C PHE A 193 -3.88 8.17 7.64
N LEU A 194 -5.07 8.75 7.44
CA LEU A 194 -5.24 9.97 6.66
C LEU A 194 -4.57 11.15 7.33
N ASN A 195 -4.69 11.25 8.66
CA ASN A 195 -4.07 12.33 9.42
C ASN A 195 -2.53 12.29 9.31
N TYR A 196 -1.93 11.13 9.49
CA TYR A 196 -0.48 10.96 9.33
C TYR A 196 -0.03 11.17 7.89
N TYR A 197 -0.81 10.75 6.90
CA TYR A 197 -0.48 10.92 5.48
C TYR A 197 -0.57 12.39 5.05
N THR A 198 -1.55 13.16 5.52
CA THR A 198 -1.74 14.56 5.14
C THR A 198 -0.55 15.44 5.54
N ASN A 199 0.16 15.15 6.63
CA ASN A 199 1.37 15.87 7.00
C ASN A 199 2.41 15.83 5.88
N PHE A 200 2.60 14.66 5.24
CA PHE A 200 3.52 14.51 4.11
C PHE A 200 3.06 15.32 2.90
N THR A 201 1.76 15.47 2.65
CA THR A 201 1.24 16.27 1.51
C THR A 201 1.51 17.76 1.67
N TYR A 202 1.69 18.24 2.90
CA TYR A 202 2.13 19.60 3.21
C TYR A 202 3.66 19.75 3.22
N GLY A 203 4.42 18.69 2.94
CA GLY A 203 5.87 18.70 2.98
C GLY A 203 6.46 18.61 4.39
N ILE A 204 5.67 18.26 5.38
CA ILE A 204 6.11 18.12 6.78
C ILE A 204 6.55 16.66 6.99
N LEU A 205 7.86 16.48 7.18
CA LEU A 205 8.44 15.18 7.49
C LEU A 205 8.52 15.01 9.01
N SER A 206 7.54 14.33 9.58
CA SER A 206 7.50 13.98 11.00
C SER A 206 8.07 12.58 11.23
N ILE A 207 9.00 12.44 12.16
CA ILE A 207 9.53 11.13 12.57
C ILE A 207 8.42 10.23 13.14
N VAL A 208 7.43 10.82 13.81
CA VAL A 208 6.30 10.10 14.39
C VAL A 208 5.48 9.42 13.30
N ASP A 209 5.22 10.12 12.18
CA ASP A 209 4.43 9.61 11.06
C ASP A 209 5.16 8.45 10.36
N VAL A 210 6.49 8.56 10.22
CA VAL A 210 7.32 7.48 9.66
C VAL A 210 7.29 6.24 10.56
N ILE A 211 7.48 6.42 11.89
CA ILE A 211 7.46 5.32 12.85
C ILE A 211 6.07 4.67 12.88
N PHE A 212 5.00 5.42 12.76
CA PHE A 212 3.64 4.90 12.69
C PHE A 212 3.49 3.90 11.53
N PHE A 213 3.80 4.29 10.30
CA PHE A 213 3.68 3.40 9.13
C PHE A 213 4.61 2.20 9.19
N LEU A 214 5.84 2.36 9.69
CA LEU A 214 6.79 1.26 9.89
C LEU A 214 6.31 0.28 10.95
N SER A 215 5.74 0.76 12.06
CA SER A 215 5.22 -0.09 13.14
C SER A 215 4.01 -0.90 12.68
N VAL A 216 3.08 -0.29 11.94
CA VAL A 216 1.93 -0.98 11.34
C VAL A 216 2.40 -2.06 10.36
N THR A 217 3.36 -1.72 9.50
CA THR A 217 3.96 -2.69 8.56
C THR A 217 4.56 -3.88 9.30
N GLY A 218 5.41 -3.62 10.29
CA GLY A 218 6.06 -4.66 11.08
C GLY A 218 5.06 -5.55 11.81
N LEU A 219 4.01 -4.96 12.38
CA LEU A 219 2.96 -5.67 13.09
C LEU A 219 2.20 -6.65 12.19
N PHE A 220 1.76 -6.21 11.01
CA PHE A 220 1.03 -7.09 10.09
C PHE A 220 1.92 -8.17 9.46
N LEU A 221 3.18 -7.86 9.15
CA LEU A 221 4.14 -8.88 8.71
C LEU A 221 4.40 -9.91 9.80
N PHE A 222 4.54 -9.49 11.06
CA PHE A 222 4.67 -10.40 12.20
C PHE A 222 3.43 -11.30 12.33
N PHE A 223 2.23 -10.75 12.25
CA PHE A 223 1.00 -11.57 12.30
C PHE A 223 0.92 -12.55 11.13
N THR A 224 1.36 -12.17 9.95
CA THR A 224 1.42 -13.07 8.79
C THR A 224 2.34 -14.26 9.07
N VAL A 225 3.54 -14.01 9.61
CA VAL A 225 4.47 -15.08 10.00
C VAL A 225 3.83 -16.02 11.03
N ARG A 226 3.16 -15.49 12.07
CA ARG A 226 2.48 -16.29 13.10
C ARG A 226 1.36 -17.16 12.53
N VAL A 227 0.58 -16.65 11.58
CA VAL A 227 -0.45 -17.44 10.89
C VAL A 227 0.18 -18.61 10.13
N LEU A 228 1.29 -18.37 9.42
CA LEU A 228 2.00 -19.42 8.69
C LEU A 228 2.67 -20.44 9.64
N GLU A 229 3.24 -20.00 10.75
CA GLU A 229 3.79 -20.88 11.78
C GLU A 229 2.73 -21.85 12.32
N ARG A 230 1.56 -21.32 12.68
CA ARG A 230 0.45 -22.16 13.17
C ARG A 230 0.03 -23.22 12.17
N ARG A 231 0.05 -22.89 10.87
CA ARG A 231 -0.29 -23.85 9.81
C ARG A 231 0.79 -24.90 9.56
N ARG A 232 2.05 -24.57 9.80
CA ARG A 232 3.15 -25.54 9.66
C ARG A 232 3.05 -26.70 10.66
N TRP A 233 2.37 -26.48 11.78
CA TRP A 233 2.24 -27.45 12.88
C TRP A 233 0.85 -28.09 12.96
N SER A 234 -0.11 -27.68 12.14
CA SER A 234 -1.44 -28.30 12.03
C SER A 234 -1.53 -29.23 10.82
#